data_88e57ebb5c9e57f87e02a8b823646768
#
_entry.id   88e57ebb5c9e57f87e02a8b823646768
#
_cell.length_a   1.000
_cell.length_b   1.000
_cell.length_c   1.000
_cell.angle_alpha   90.00
_cell.angle_beta   90.00
_cell.angle_gamma   90.00
#
_symmetry.space_group_name_H-M   'P 1'
#
loop_
_entity.id
_entity.type
_entity.pdbx_description
1 polymer ?
#
loop_
_entity_poly.entity_id
_entity_poly.type
_entity_poly.pdbx_seq_one_letter_code
_entity_poly.pdbx_strand_id
1 'polypeptide(L)'
;MKVRLGTIIVIAVLALEASAARPIPRPALAARLAEGPEIIGIVHWGLNTFTDREWGFGNEDPAMLNPAKFDADQIVGACKAGGIGGLVVVAKHHDGFCLWPTKTTEHNITKSPFRGGKGDYVKEMEQACRRAGIKFGVYCSPWDRNSAHYGTEKYVTDVFQQQLRELLSGGYGEIFEMWFDGANGGDGYYGGAREKRKIPGGYYRYDTETFAMVRKLQPNVCIFNEMDEADFRFCGNEQGLVDPDSRSTIGHYDGVWDHYKHVANVGAVDGTTFHPIESDFPLRKGWFYHESERGTTRSAAYLTKLYLSSVGNASTMNIGIAPNKDGLLDADDVKALSGFKTLKDALFAHEVKQGEPFNVVVMREDISKGEQVDEWEFVADGKAILRGKSIGLKRIRVLETPCAAKSCEVKVLKDGGTLQGVSFRLYRADPELVRLVLSATTESGETDTAKWMTAEQSK
;
A
#
# COMPACT_ATOMS: atom_id res chain seq x y z
N MET A 1 -33.14 73.74 -22.40
CA MET A 1 -33.41 72.37 -21.86
C MET A 1 -32.09 71.62 -21.90
N LYS A 2 -31.37 71.55 -20.78
CA LYS A 2 -30.00 70.86 -20.67
C LYS A 2 -30.25 69.48 -20.19
N VAL A 3 -29.99 68.47 -21.04
CA VAL A 3 -29.96 67.03 -20.64
C VAL A 3 -28.61 66.71 -19.96
N ARG A 4 -28.66 66.33 -18.68
CA ARG A 4 -27.50 65.81 -17.98
C ARG A 4 -27.38 64.31 -18.30
N LEU A 5 -26.26 63.91 -18.95
CA LEU A 5 -25.84 62.52 -19.04
C LEU A 5 -25.31 62.09 -17.67
N GLY A 6 -25.97 61.10 -17.06
CA GLY A 6 -25.47 60.44 -15.87
C GLY A 6 -24.48 59.32 -16.27
N THR A 7 -23.26 59.38 -15.74
CA THR A 7 -22.25 58.35 -15.88
C THR A 7 -22.62 57.18 -14.99
N ILE A 8 -22.93 56.00 -15.55
CA ILE A 8 -23.12 54.74 -14.81
C ILE A 8 -21.70 54.13 -14.61
N ILE A 9 -21.22 54.15 -13.38
CA ILE A 9 -20.04 53.40 -13.01
C ILE A 9 -20.46 51.96 -12.72
N VAL A 10 -20.13 51.01 -13.63
CA VAL A 10 -20.25 49.58 -13.38
C VAL A 10 -19.03 49.14 -12.57
N ILE A 11 -19.22 48.95 -11.27
CA ILE A 11 -18.20 48.29 -10.42
C ILE A 11 -18.28 46.79 -10.69
N ALA A 12 -17.38 46.26 -11.50
CA ALA A 12 -17.21 44.83 -11.61
C ALA A 12 -16.57 44.33 -10.27
N VAL A 13 -17.40 43.73 -9.43
CA VAL A 13 -16.91 42.94 -8.27
C VAL A 13 -16.36 41.65 -8.85
N LEU A 14 -15.06 41.60 -9.03
CA LEU A 14 -14.34 40.33 -9.17
C LEU A 14 -14.48 39.59 -7.84
N ALA A 15 -15.41 38.64 -7.76
CA ALA A 15 -15.40 37.65 -6.69
C ALA A 15 -14.15 36.81 -6.89
N LEU A 16 -13.10 37.05 -6.10
CA LEU A 16 -12.10 36.04 -5.84
C LEU A 16 -12.84 34.92 -5.10
N GLU A 17 -13.18 33.87 -5.83
CA GLU A 17 -13.50 32.60 -5.17
C GLU A 17 -12.23 32.19 -4.41
N ALA A 18 -12.24 32.36 -3.10
CA ALA A 18 -11.21 31.77 -2.24
C ALA A 18 -11.28 30.25 -2.46
N SER A 19 -10.34 29.69 -3.19
CA SER A 19 -10.20 28.24 -3.30
C SER A 19 -10.15 27.68 -1.89
N ALA A 20 -11.03 26.73 -1.57
CA ALA A 20 -10.98 26.04 -0.28
C ALA A 20 -9.58 25.45 -0.08
N ALA A 21 -9.04 25.60 1.13
CA ALA A 21 -7.72 25.06 1.44
C ALA A 21 -7.71 23.54 1.20
N ARG A 22 -6.70 23.07 0.50
CA ARG A 22 -6.56 21.65 0.22
C ARG A 22 -6.30 20.85 1.50
N PRO A 23 -6.84 19.61 1.61
CA PRO A 23 -6.59 18.78 2.78
C PRO A 23 -5.10 18.46 2.90
N ILE A 24 -4.62 18.38 4.14
CA ILE A 24 -3.24 18.05 4.49
C ILE A 24 -3.17 16.72 5.23
N PRO A 25 -2.06 15.98 5.15
CA PRO A 25 -1.88 14.77 5.92
C PRO A 25 -1.86 15.08 7.42
N ARG A 26 -2.47 14.22 8.25
CA ARG A 26 -2.28 14.30 9.70
C ARG A 26 -0.80 14.04 10.08
N PRO A 27 -0.31 14.50 11.25
CA PRO A 27 1.13 14.46 11.58
C PRO A 27 1.79 13.09 11.46
N ALA A 28 1.15 12.01 11.92
CA ALA A 28 1.71 10.65 11.82
C ALA A 28 1.80 10.18 10.37
N LEU A 29 0.79 10.48 9.54
CA LEU A 29 0.82 10.19 8.10
C LEU A 29 1.92 11.02 7.41
N ALA A 30 2.04 12.30 7.71
CA ALA A 30 3.10 13.15 7.16
C ALA A 30 4.50 12.59 7.47
N ALA A 31 4.75 12.16 8.71
CA ALA A 31 6.00 11.51 9.10
C ALA A 31 6.21 10.19 8.36
N ARG A 32 5.15 9.35 8.21
CA ARG A 32 5.20 8.10 7.46
C ARG A 32 5.55 8.32 5.98
N LEU A 33 4.99 9.35 5.35
CA LEU A 33 5.25 9.68 3.95
C LEU A 33 6.64 10.30 3.73
N ALA A 34 7.17 11.03 4.70
CA ALA A 34 8.50 11.66 4.61
C ALA A 34 9.65 10.69 4.88
N GLU A 35 9.52 9.81 5.87
CA GLU A 35 10.61 9.00 6.42
C GLU A 35 10.35 7.49 6.33
N GLY A 36 9.11 7.08 6.11
CA GLY A 36 8.72 5.67 6.08
C GLY A 36 9.05 4.98 4.75
N PRO A 37 8.88 3.66 4.70
CA PRO A 37 9.12 2.88 3.49
C PRO A 37 8.07 3.18 2.41
N GLU A 38 8.50 3.37 1.18
CA GLU A 38 7.63 3.47 -0.01
C GLU A 38 7.26 2.08 -0.59
N ILE A 39 7.96 1.03 -0.16
CA ILE A 39 7.71 -0.36 -0.51
C ILE A 39 7.52 -1.14 0.78
N ILE A 40 6.36 -1.75 0.94
CA ILE A 40 6.01 -2.63 2.05
C ILE A 40 5.55 -3.98 1.52
N GLY A 41 5.39 -4.94 2.41
CA GLY A 41 4.79 -6.23 2.07
C GLY A 41 3.69 -6.60 3.06
N ILE A 42 2.71 -7.37 2.59
CA ILE A 42 1.68 -7.96 3.42
C ILE A 42 1.80 -9.48 3.40
N VAL A 43 2.02 -10.08 4.58
CA VAL A 43 2.34 -11.51 4.69
C VAL A 43 1.09 -12.31 5.00
N HIS A 44 0.64 -13.11 4.01
CA HIS A 44 -0.51 -14.01 4.13
C HIS A 44 -0.03 -15.43 4.41
N TRP A 45 -0.22 -15.87 5.64
CA TRP A 45 0.07 -17.23 6.08
C TRP A 45 -0.88 -17.64 7.20
N GLY A 46 -1.30 -18.88 7.26
CA GLY A 46 -2.24 -19.37 8.25
C GLY A 46 -2.97 -20.63 7.77
N LEU A 47 -4.14 -20.93 8.33
CA LEU A 47 -4.92 -22.12 7.95
C LEU A 47 -5.24 -22.18 6.46
N ASN A 48 -5.42 -21.02 5.81
CA ASN A 48 -5.69 -20.95 4.38
C ASN A 48 -4.54 -21.54 3.54
N THR A 49 -3.27 -21.33 3.95
CA THR A 49 -2.10 -21.99 3.34
C THR A 49 -2.22 -23.52 3.41
N PHE A 50 -2.67 -24.07 4.56
CA PHE A 50 -2.76 -25.51 4.76
C PHE A 50 -3.97 -26.15 4.10
N THR A 51 -5.05 -25.41 3.93
CA THR A 51 -6.30 -25.85 3.27
C THR A 51 -6.34 -25.55 1.78
N ASP A 52 -5.32 -24.87 1.24
CA ASP A 52 -5.23 -24.51 -0.18
C ASP A 52 -6.39 -23.61 -0.62
N ARG A 53 -6.64 -22.52 0.15
CA ARG A 53 -7.75 -21.59 -0.08
C ARG A 53 -7.32 -20.15 0.13
N GLU A 54 -7.91 -19.26 -0.68
CA GLU A 54 -7.81 -17.81 -0.46
C GLU A 54 -8.67 -17.38 0.75
N TRP A 55 -9.88 -17.91 0.85
CA TRP A 55 -10.82 -17.62 1.94
C TRP A 55 -11.25 -18.92 2.62
N GLY A 56 -10.80 -19.15 3.85
CA GLY A 56 -11.26 -20.23 4.70
C GLY A 56 -12.74 -20.07 5.06
N PHE A 57 -13.38 -21.14 5.48
CA PHE A 57 -14.81 -21.13 5.83
C PHE A 57 -15.10 -20.75 7.27
N GLY A 58 -14.09 -20.74 8.15
CA GLY A 58 -14.24 -20.49 9.58
C GLY A 58 -14.53 -21.77 10.41
N ASN A 59 -14.35 -22.96 9.82
CA ASN A 59 -14.49 -24.24 10.52
C ASN A 59 -13.27 -25.15 10.33
N GLU A 60 -12.17 -24.59 9.87
CA GLU A 60 -10.91 -25.31 9.69
C GLU A 60 -10.38 -25.80 11.04
N ASP A 61 -9.88 -27.05 11.06
CA ASP A 61 -9.25 -27.60 12.26
C ASP A 61 -7.89 -26.92 12.51
N PRO A 62 -7.70 -26.25 13.66
CA PRO A 62 -6.40 -25.68 14.05
C PRO A 62 -5.22 -26.66 13.98
N ALA A 63 -5.46 -27.97 14.15
CA ALA A 63 -4.43 -28.99 14.07
C ALA A 63 -3.78 -29.09 12.68
N MET A 64 -4.40 -28.56 11.63
CA MET A 64 -3.82 -28.51 10.28
C MET A 64 -2.61 -27.56 10.20
N LEU A 65 -2.52 -26.53 11.05
CA LEU A 65 -1.42 -25.57 11.07
C LEU A 65 -0.20 -26.19 11.77
N ASN A 66 0.58 -26.93 11.00
CA ASN A 66 1.75 -27.67 11.49
C ASN A 66 2.95 -27.53 10.53
N PRO A 67 3.57 -26.35 10.43
CA PRO A 67 4.73 -26.14 9.56
C PRO A 67 5.95 -26.91 10.10
N ALA A 68 6.68 -27.56 9.18
CA ALA A 68 7.86 -28.34 9.56
C ALA A 68 9.08 -27.46 9.88
N LYS A 69 9.18 -26.28 9.27
CA LYS A 69 10.43 -25.50 9.25
C LYS A 69 10.20 -23.98 9.42
N PHE A 70 9.09 -23.56 10.03
CA PHE A 70 8.77 -22.15 10.15
C PHE A 70 9.98 -21.32 10.61
N ASP A 71 10.35 -20.34 9.77
CA ASP A 71 11.49 -19.45 10.00
C ASP A 71 11.11 -18.00 9.62
N ALA A 72 10.77 -17.21 10.64
CA ALA A 72 10.42 -15.80 10.47
C ALA A 72 11.62 -14.96 9.95
N ASP A 73 12.85 -15.31 10.31
CA ASP A 73 14.05 -14.59 9.86
C ASP A 73 14.31 -14.83 8.36
N GLN A 74 14.02 -16.01 7.81
CA GLN A 74 14.11 -16.29 6.39
C GLN A 74 13.09 -15.44 5.61
N ILE A 75 11.83 -15.39 6.07
CA ILE A 75 10.77 -14.60 5.42
C ILE A 75 11.13 -13.11 5.42
N VAL A 76 11.44 -12.57 6.60
CA VAL A 76 11.76 -11.14 6.79
C VAL A 76 13.06 -10.76 6.09
N GLY A 77 14.07 -11.63 6.14
CA GLY A 77 15.36 -11.44 5.47
C GLY A 77 15.23 -11.36 3.95
N ALA A 78 14.42 -12.23 3.36
CA ALA A 78 14.12 -12.19 1.92
C ALA A 78 13.38 -10.91 1.51
N CYS A 79 12.39 -10.48 2.29
CA CYS A 79 11.67 -9.23 2.06
C CYS A 79 12.62 -8.01 2.13
N LYS A 80 13.46 -7.93 3.17
CA LYS A 80 14.47 -6.89 3.31
C LYS A 80 15.46 -6.88 2.13
N ALA A 81 15.95 -8.05 1.72
CA ALA A 81 16.83 -8.19 0.56
C ALA A 81 16.15 -7.72 -0.74
N GLY A 82 14.81 -7.83 -0.84
CA GLY A 82 13.99 -7.27 -1.90
C GLY A 82 13.74 -5.76 -1.82
N GLY A 83 14.27 -5.07 -0.78
CA GLY A 83 14.08 -3.62 -0.59
C GLY A 83 12.75 -3.26 0.08
N ILE A 84 12.04 -4.22 0.66
CA ILE A 84 10.83 -4.01 1.46
C ILE A 84 11.27 -3.44 2.82
N GLY A 85 10.72 -2.29 3.19
CA GLY A 85 11.10 -1.56 4.40
C GLY A 85 10.12 -1.72 5.57
N GLY A 86 8.98 -2.37 5.36
CA GLY A 86 7.99 -2.69 6.38
C GLY A 86 7.16 -3.90 5.98
N LEU A 87 6.69 -4.67 6.96
CA LEU A 87 5.80 -5.81 6.75
C LEU A 87 4.53 -5.65 7.58
N VAL A 88 3.39 -5.75 6.91
CA VAL A 88 2.09 -5.94 7.53
C VAL A 88 1.85 -7.45 7.63
N VAL A 89 1.66 -7.97 8.84
CA VAL A 89 1.48 -9.40 9.07
C VAL A 89 0.01 -9.71 9.31
N VAL A 90 -0.55 -10.62 8.54
CA VAL A 90 -1.92 -11.09 8.74
C VAL A 90 -2.00 -11.86 10.06
N ALA A 91 -2.54 -11.21 11.08
CA ALA A 91 -2.77 -11.82 12.40
C ALA A 91 -4.07 -12.65 12.42
N LYS A 92 -5.11 -12.19 11.73
CA LYS A 92 -6.38 -12.90 11.53
C LYS A 92 -6.93 -12.58 10.15
N HIS A 93 -7.20 -13.61 9.34
CA HIS A 93 -7.91 -13.48 8.06
C HIS A 93 -9.43 -13.72 8.24
N HIS A 94 -10.20 -13.78 7.15
CA HIS A 94 -11.66 -13.92 7.17
C HIS A 94 -12.16 -15.23 7.78
N ASP A 95 -11.32 -16.28 7.84
CA ASP A 95 -11.62 -17.54 8.51
C ASP A 95 -11.76 -17.38 10.04
N GLY A 96 -11.35 -16.24 10.58
CA GLY A 96 -11.41 -15.94 12.02
C GLY A 96 -10.31 -16.62 12.83
N PHE A 97 -9.36 -17.33 12.19
CA PHE A 97 -8.26 -17.97 12.89
C PHE A 97 -7.22 -16.95 13.33
N CYS A 98 -7.00 -16.88 14.65
CA CYS A 98 -6.07 -15.94 15.26
C CYS A 98 -4.67 -16.54 15.36
N LEU A 99 -3.68 -15.94 14.71
CA LEU A 99 -2.28 -16.39 14.69
C LEU A 99 -1.47 -15.93 15.93
N TRP A 100 -2.16 -15.51 17.00
CA TRP A 100 -1.60 -15.19 18.31
C TRP A 100 -2.46 -15.80 19.42
N PRO A 101 -1.97 -15.90 20.67
CA PRO A 101 -2.68 -16.47 21.81
C PRO A 101 -3.82 -15.56 22.30
N THR A 102 -4.83 -15.31 21.47
CA THR A 102 -5.99 -14.49 21.84
C THR A 102 -6.82 -15.15 22.95
N LYS A 103 -7.47 -14.31 23.76
CA LYS A 103 -8.44 -14.73 24.77
C LYS A 103 -9.88 -14.68 24.29
N THR A 104 -10.12 -14.19 23.06
CA THR A 104 -11.46 -13.92 22.54
C THR A 104 -12.11 -15.14 21.89
N THR A 105 -11.32 -16.11 21.46
CA THR A 105 -11.79 -17.33 20.78
C THR A 105 -10.84 -18.51 21.01
N GLU A 106 -11.39 -19.74 20.99
CA GLU A 106 -10.61 -20.97 20.93
C GLU A 106 -10.04 -21.25 19.52
N HIS A 107 -10.53 -20.56 18.47
CA HIS A 107 -10.03 -20.69 17.11
C HIS A 107 -8.74 -19.88 16.92
N ASN A 108 -7.66 -20.37 17.54
CA ASN A 108 -6.38 -19.68 17.56
C ASN A 108 -5.19 -20.63 17.56
N ILE A 109 -4.00 -20.10 17.35
CA ILE A 109 -2.76 -20.81 17.14
C ILE A 109 -2.37 -21.74 18.32
N THR A 110 -2.81 -21.47 19.55
CA THR A 110 -2.53 -22.35 20.71
C THR A 110 -3.23 -23.69 20.62
N LYS A 111 -4.22 -23.82 19.75
CA LYS A 111 -4.94 -25.08 19.47
C LYS A 111 -4.29 -25.88 18.35
N SER A 112 -3.28 -25.32 17.70
CA SER A 112 -2.47 -26.00 16.70
C SER A 112 -1.22 -26.66 17.32
N PRO A 113 -0.59 -27.62 16.63
CA PRO A 113 0.69 -28.17 17.06
C PRO A 113 1.87 -27.20 16.90
N PHE A 114 1.66 -26.02 16.32
CA PHE A 114 2.72 -25.02 16.14
C PHE A 114 3.43 -24.71 17.46
N ARG A 115 4.75 -24.89 17.50
CA ARG A 115 5.58 -24.73 18.71
C ARG A 115 5.04 -25.52 19.92
N GLY A 116 4.43 -26.70 19.68
CA GLY A 116 3.84 -27.51 20.74
C GLY A 116 2.65 -26.90 21.45
N GLY A 117 1.82 -26.13 20.74
CA GLY A 117 0.66 -25.41 21.27
C GLY A 117 1.00 -24.14 22.06
N LYS A 118 2.23 -23.64 21.95
CA LYS A 118 2.70 -22.42 22.62
C LYS A 118 3.16 -21.34 21.65
N GLY A 119 2.85 -21.50 20.36
CA GLY A 119 3.27 -20.59 19.31
C GLY A 119 2.54 -19.24 19.35
N ASP A 120 3.24 -18.21 18.92
CA ASP A 120 2.74 -16.89 18.64
C ASP A 120 3.42 -16.39 17.36
N TYR A 121 2.78 -16.65 16.23
CA TYR A 121 3.31 -16.27 14.91
C TYR A 121 3.50 -14.76 14.79
N VAL A 122 2.55 -13.97 15.28
CA VAL A 122 2.62 -12.51 15.24
C VAL A 122 3.86 -12.01 15.99
N LYS A 123 4.14 -12.61 17.14
CA LYS A 123 5.31 -12.26 17.94
C LYS A 123 6.63 -12.67 17.30
N GLU A 124 6.68 -13.85 16.70
CA GLU A 124 7.90 -14.33 16.00
C GLU A 124 8.20 -13.41 14.79
N MET A 125 7.19 -13.01 14.03
CA MET A 125 7.35 -12.07 12.90
C MET A 125 7.74 -10.66 13.35
N GLU A 126 7.14 -10.13 14.44
CA GLU A 126 7.53 -8.85 15.03
C GLU A 126 9.03 -8.86 15.42
N GLN A 127 9.45 -9.90 16.12
CA GLN A 127 10.84 -10.04 16.56
C GLN A 127 11.81 -10.12 15.38
N ALA A 128 11.46 -10.83 14.31
CA ALA A 128 12.26 -10.91 13.09
C ALA A 128 12.35 -9.54 12.39
N CYS A 129 11.23 -8.82 12.25
CA CYS A 129 11.22 -7.44 11.70
C CYS A 129 12.14 -6.52 12.51
N ARG A 130 12.07 -6.57 13.84
CA ARG A 130 12.91 -5.78 14.73
C ARG A 130 14.39 -6.13 14.58
N ARG A 131 14.77 -7.43 14.52
CA ARG A 131 16.15 -7.85 14.26
C ARG A 131 16.66 -7.38 12.90
N ALA A 132 15.79 -7.43 11.89
CA ALA A 132 16.11 -6.97 10.55
C ALA A 132 16.13 -5.43 10.41
N GLY A 133 15.58 -4.68 11.37
CA GLY A 133 15.47 -3.22 11.31
C GLY A 133 14.47 -2.72 10.26
N ILE A 134 13.41 -3.49 9.98
CA ILE A 134 12.28 -3.06 9.15
C ILE A 134 11.04 -2.82 10.01
N LYS A 135 10.10 -2.03 9.51
CA LYS A 135 8.87 -1.68 10.23
C LYS A 135 7.93 -2.87 10.33
N PHE A 136 7.17 -2.94 11.43
CA PHE A 136 6.20 -4.00 11.69
C PHE A 136 4.78 -3.42 11.76
N GLY A 137 3.86 -3.98 10.99
CA GLY A 137 2.44 -3.67 10.97
C GLY A 137 1.59 -4.93 11.13
N VAL A 138 0.30 -4.75 11.32
CA VAL A 138 -0.65 -5.84 11.58
C VAL A 138 -1.90 -5.68 10.72
N TYR A 139 -2.33 -6.76 10.11
CA TYR A 139 -3.65 -6.91 9.50
C TYR A 139 -4.54 -7.73 10.43
N CYS A 140 -5.74 -7.25 10.69
CA CYS A 140 -6.77 -8.00 11.42
C CYS A 140 -8.11 -7.86 10.68
N SER A 141 -8.54 -8.94 10.02
CA SER A 141 -9.81 -8.93 9.29
C SER A 141 -10.98 -8.55 10.21
N PRO A 142 -11.80 -7.58 9.78
CA PRO A 142 -13.06 -7.30 10.47
C PRO A 142 -14.09 -8.40 10.25
N TRP A 143 -14.08 -9.07 9.09
CA TRP A 143 -14.90 -10.24 8.83
C TRP A 143 -14.36 -11.45 9.58
N ASP A 144 -15.26 -12.18 10.24
CA ASP A 144 -14.92 -13.35 11.06
C ASP A 144 -15.93 -14.46 10.82
N ARG A 145 -15.55 -15.43 10.00
CA ARG A 145 -16.42 -16.56 9.57
C ARG A 145 -16.53 -17.65 10.65
N ASN A 146 -15.74 -17.58 11.73
CA ASN A 146 -15.80 -18.52 12.86
C ASN A 146 -16.68 -18.02 13.99
N SER A 147 -16.62 -16.72 14.35
CA SER A 147 -17.27 -16.20 15.56
C SER A 147 -18.79 -16.32 15.53
N ALA A 148 -19.37 -17.02 16.52
CA ALA A 148 -20.82 -17.10 16.70
C ALA A 148 -21.48 -15.72 16.91
N HIS A 149 -20.71 -14.73 17.32
CA HIS A 149 -21.18 -13.37 17.57
C HIS A 149 -21.10 -12.44 16.36
N TYR A 150 -20.44 -12.86 15.25
CA TYR A 150 -20.34 -12.03 14.06
C TYR A 150 -21.73 -11.55 13.58
N GLY A 151 -21.81 -10.28 13.18
CA GLY A 151 -23.08 -9.65 12.82
C GLY A 151 -23.90 -9.13 14.02
N THR A 152 -23.41 -9.26 15.26
CA THR A 152 -24.04 -8.71 16.47
C THR A 152 -23.13 -7.66 17.12
N GLU A 153 -23.72 -6.80 17.97
CA GLU A 153 -23.01 -5.80 18.77
C GLU A 153 -21.85 -6.40 19.58
N LYS A 154 -22.11 -7.56 20.18
CA LYS A 154 -21.14 -8.29 21.00
C LYS A 154 -19.87 -8.67 20.24
N TYR A 155 -19.96 -8.92 18.93
CA TYR A 155 -18.76 -9.18 18.13
C TYR A 155 -17.84 -7.97 18.12
N VAL A 156 -18.38 -6.78 17.90
CA VAL A 156 -17.57 -5.56 17.80
C VAL A 156 -16.88 -5.25 19.12
N THR A 157 -17.62 -5.27 20.25
CA THR A 157 -17.11 -4.85 21.55
C THR A 157 -16.26 -5.91 22.24
N ASP A 158 -16.72 -7.17 22.24
CA ASP A 158 -16.15 -8.24 23.09
C ASP A 158 -15.18 -9.14 22.30
N VAL A 159 -15.21 -9.10 20.97
CA VAL A 159 -14.31 -9.88 20.12
C VAL A 159 -13.38 -8.98 19.34
N PHE A 160 -13.86 -8.26 18.34
CA PHE A 160 -13.04 -7.52 17.41
C PHE A 160 -12.19 -6.43 18.08
N GLN A 161 -12.81 -5.54 18.86
CA GLN A 161 -12.06 -4.49 19.56
C GLN A 161 -11.14 -5.07 20.66
N GLN A 162 -11.48 -6.20 21.28
CA GLN A 162 -10.56 -6.85 22.22
C GLN A 162 -9.35 -7.48 21.51
N GLN A 163 -9.53 -8.10 20.34
CA GLN A 163 -8.46 -8.56 19.49
C GLN A 163 -7.49 -7.42 19.12
N LEU A 164 -8.03 -6.26 18.72
CA LEU A 164 -7.23 -5.07 18.44
C LEU A 164 -6.48 -4.58 19.69
N ARG A 165 -7.11 -4.59 20.88
CA ARG A 165 -6.42 -4.24 22.14
C ARG A 165 -5.26 -5.20 22.44
N GLU A 166 -5.46 -6.50 22.26
CA GLU A 166 -4.41 -7.50 22.47
C GLU A 166 -3.20 -7.24 21.53
N LEU A 167 -3.46 -6.96 20.25
CA LEU A 167 -2.42 -6.72 19.26
C LEU A 167 -1.70 -5.36 19.43
N LEU A 168 -2.39 -4.32 19.91
CA LEU A 168 -1.89 -2.94 19.89
C LEU A 168 -1.41 -2.41 21.26
N SER A 169 -1.63 -3.14 22.37
CA SER A 169 -1.27 -2.66 23.73
C SER A 169 0.22 -2.80 24.08
N GLY A 170 1.12 -2.86 23.08
CA GLY A 170 2.56 -2.83 23.26
C GLY A 170 3.23 -4.22 23.39
N GLY A 171 2.46 -5.31 23.44
CA GLY A 171 3.00 -6.68 23.46
C GLY A 171 3.80 -7.03 22.20
N TYR A 172 3.46 -6.40 21.07
CA TYR A 172 4.10 -6.54 19.75
C TYR A 172 4.89 -5.30 19.33
N GLY A 173 5.27 -4.43 20.27
CA GLY A 173 6.07 -3.24 20.01
C GLY A 173 5.31 -2.11 19.32
N GLU A 174 6.04 -1.27 18.58
CA GLU A 174 5.47 -0.19 17.78
C GLU A 174 4.91 -0.76 16.48
N ILE A 175 3.65 -0.43 16.20
CA ILE A 175 2.93 -0.81 14.98
C ILE A 175 2.93 0.39 14.03
N PHE A 176 3.62 0.29 12.87
CA PHE A 176 3.67 1.40 11.92
C PHE A 176 2.39 1.52 11.10
N GLU A 177 1.69 0.38 10.89
CA GLU A 177 0.48 0.33 10.09
C GLU A 177 -0.49 -0.73 10.60
N MET A 178 -1.76 -0.34 10.73
CA MET A 178 -2.88 -1.23 11.05
C MET A 178 -3.78 -1.34 9.83
N TRP A 179 -3.92 -2.54 9.32
CA TRP A 179 -4.59 -2.83 8.07
C TRP A 179 -5.96 -3.47 8.30
N PHE A 180 -7.02 -2.81 7.86
CA PHE A 180 -8.39 -3.30 7.91
C PHE A 180 -8.89 -3.57 6.50
N ASP A 181 -9.18 -4.83 6.21
CA ASP A 181 -9.73 -5.25 4.93
C ASP A 181 -11.13 -4.66 4.71
N GLY A 182 -11.40 -4.23 3.48
CA GLY A 182 -12.73 -3.80 3.07
C GLY A 182 -13.72 -4.94 2.85
N ALA A 183 -13.24 -6.20 2.76
CA ALA A 183 -14.10 -7.36 2.60
C ALA A 183 -15.02 -7.54 3.80
N ASN A 184 -16.32 -7.57 3.53
CA ASN A 184 -17.39 -7.58 4.53
C ASN A 184 -18.45 -8.64 4.17
N GLY A 185 -18.00 -9.86 3.97
CA GLY A 185 -18.85 -10.99 3.61
C GLY A 185 -19.85 -11.35 4.70
N GLY A 186 -20.92 -12.02 4.30
CA GLY A 186 -21.98 -12.46 5.21
C GLY A 186 -22.00 -13.97 5.46
N ASP A 187 -21.31 -14.78 4.65
CA ASP A 187 -21.34 -16.24 4.80
C ASP A 187 -20.22 -16.75 5.70
N GLY A 188 -20.52 -17.78 6.50
CA GLY A 188 -19.56 -18.38 7.42
C GLY A 188 -20.15 -19.54 8.24
N TYR A 189 -19.27 -20.19 9.04
CA TYR A 189 -19.63 -21.26 9.96
C TYR A 189 -19.76 -20.78 11.41
N TYR A 190 -20.42 -19.69 11.60
CA TYR A 190 -20.56 -18.96 12.86
C TYR A 190 -20.95 -19.84 14.05
N GLY A 191 -19.97 -20.26 14.85
CA GLY A 191 -20.17 -21.17 15.96
C GLY A 191 -20.67 -22.58 15.57
N GLY A 192 -20.40 -23.01 14.32
CA GLY A 192 -20.81 -24.29 13.79
C GLY A 192 -22.10 -24.27 12.94
N ALA A 193 -22.76 -23.12 12.84
CA ALA A 193 -23.91 -22.93 11.94
C ALA A 193 -23.43 -22.41 10.59
N ARG A 194 -23.73 -23.10 9.49
CA ARG A 194 -23.48 -22.59 8.14
C ARG A 194 -24.62 -21.66 7.73
N GLU A 195 -24.38 -20.37 7.82
CA GLU A 195 -25.41 -19.36 7.54
C GLU A 195 -24.84 -18.12 6.85
N LYS A 196 -25.74 -17.25 6.40
CA LYS A 196 -25.41 -15.94 5.84
C LYS A 196 -26.00 -14.84 6.72
N ARG A 197 -25.14 -13.91 7.18
CA ARG A 197 -25.53 -12.76 8.01
C ARG A 197 -25.44 -11.47 7.20
N LYS A 198 -26.34 -10.53 7.48
CA LYS A 198 -26.31 -9.17 6.93
C LYS A 198 -25.51 -8.30 7.89
N ILE A 199 -24.48 -7.64 7.36
CA ILE A 199 -23.68 -6.69 8.13
C ILE A 199 -24.14 -5.27 7.76
N PRO A 200 -24.64 -4.48 8.72
CA PRO A 200 -25.08 -3.10 8.47
C PRO A 200 -23.90 -2.16 8.24
N GLY A 201 -24.14 -1.05 7.52
CA GLY A 201 -23.17 0.04 7.41
C GLY A 201 -22.79 0.58 8.80
N GLY A 202 -21.53 0.99 8.99
CA GLY A 202 -21.01 1.47 10.27
C GLY A 202 -20.84 0.40 11.35
N TYR A 203 -21.07 -0.87 11.04
CA TYR A 203 -21.06 -1.97 12.00
C TYR A 203 -19.78 -2.05 12.85
N TYR A 204 -18.62 -1.83 12.25
CA TYR A 204 -17.33 -1.90 12.96
C TYR A 204 -16.96 -0.63 13.73
N ARG A 205 -17.78 0.42 13.67
CA ARG A 205 -17.60 1.70 14.37
C ARG A 205 -16.23 2.34 14.10
N TYR A 206 -15.79 2.29 12.85
CA TYR A 206 -14.49 2.84 12.47
C TYR A 206 -14.39 4.34 12.76
N ASP A 207 -15.39 5.10 12.32
CA ASP A 207 -15.51 6.55 12.44
C ASP A 207 -15.75 7.03 13.88
N THR A 208 -16.42 6.24 14.69
CA THR A 208 -16.88 6.67 16.02
C THR A 208 -16.01 6.18 17.17
N GLU A 209 -15.48 4.95 17.11
CA GLU A 209 -14.80 4.34 18.25
C GLU A 209 -13.49 3.62 17.86
N THR A 210 -13.53 2.77 16.84
CA THR A 210 -12.46 1.79 16.60
C THR A 210 -11.14 2.45 16.19
N PHE A 211 -11.16 3.38 15.25
CA PHE A 211 -9.92 4.09 14.83
C PHE A 211 -9.38 4.99 15.95
N ALA A 212 -10.24 5.65 16.72
CA ALA A 212 -9.83 6.43 17.88
C ALA A 212 -9.13 5.57 18.93
N MET A 213 -9.65 4.36 19.17
CA MET A 213 -9.02 3.38 20.08
C MET A 213 -7.65 2.93 19.54
N VAL A 214 -7.56 2.58 18.26
CA VAL A 214 -6.30 2.17 17.61
C VAL A 214 -5.24 3.26 17.78
N ARG A 215 -5.56 4.51 17.43
CA ARG A 215 -4.64 5.65 17.57
C ARG A 215 -4.27 5.99 19.01
N LYS A 216 -5.19 5.74 19.97
CA LYS A 216 -4.87 5.91 21.40
C LYS A 216 -3.84 4.87 21.88
N LEU A 217 -3.91 3.63 21.38
CA LEU A 217 -3.00 2.55 21.74
C LEU A 217 -1.65 2.70 21.00
N GLN A 218 -1.66 3.17 19.76
CA GLN A 218 -0.50 3.35 18.88
C GLN A 218 -0.57 4.75 18.23
N PRO A 219 -0.04 5.81 18.87
CA PRO A 219 -0.24 7.19 18.40
C PRO A 219 0.36 7.49 17.01
N ASN A 220 1.40 6.77 16.61
CA ASN A 220 2.10 6.94 15.33
C ASN A 220 1.59 6.00 14.23
N VAL A 221 0.60 5.15 14.51
CA VAL A 221 0.08 4.19 13.55
C VAL A 221 -0.58 4.89 12.37
N CYS A 222 -0.34 4.39 11.16
CA CYS A 222 -1.19 4.66 10.01
C CYS A 222 -2.25 3.58 9.86
N ILE A 223 -3.43 3.94 9.41
CA ILE A 223 -4.55 3.02 9.24
C ILE A 223 -4.85 2.91 7.74
N PHE A 224 -4.87 1.68 7.24
CA PHE A 224 -5.40 1.37 5.90
C PHE A 224 -6.88 0.99 6.01
N ASN A 225 -7.72 1.69 5.30
CA ASN A 225 -9.15 1.43 5.08
C ASN A 225 -9.73 2.50 4.14
N GLU A 226 -10.93 2.32 3.60
CA GLU A 226 -11.63 3.28 2.73
C GLU A 226 -12.31 4.43 3.48
N MET A 227 -12.52 4.31 4.80
CA MET A 227 -13.16 5.34 5.61
C MET A 227 -12.32 6.64 5.66
N ASP A 228 -12.97 7.78 5.64
CA ASP A 228 -12.31 9.11 5.59
C ASP A 228 -11.33 9.36 6.73
N GLU A 229 -11.54 8.74 7.88
CA GLU A 229 -10.67 8.84 9.05
C GLU A 229 -9.44 7.95 8.96
N ALA A 230 -9.33 7.07 7.95
CA ALA A 230 -8.14 6.27 7.71
C ALA A 230 -7.01 7.12 7.11
N ASP A 231 -5.85 6.52 6.88
CA ASP A 231 -4.65 7.19 6.38
C ASP A 231 -4.31 6.78 4.96
N PHE A 232 -4.52 5.53 4.61
CA PHE A 232 -4.30 4.98 3.28
C PHE A 232 -5.57 4.33 2.76
N ARG A 233 -5.83 4.50 1.45
CA ARG A 233 -6.92 3.87 0.73
C ARG A 233 -6.45 2.82 -0.25
N PHE A 234 -7.32 1.85 -0.53
CA PHE A 234 -7.17 0.90 -1.63
C PHE A 234 -7.21 1.60 -3.00
N CYS A 235 -6.37 1.17 -3.93
CA CYS A 235 -6.34 1.76 -5.28
C CYS A 235 -7.49 1.29 -6.20
N GLY A 236 -8.34 0.39 -5.75
CA GLY A 236 -9.48 -0.14 -6.53
C GLY A 236 -9.15 -1.33 -7.43
N ASN A 237 -7.93 -1.86 -7.38
CA ASN A 237 -7.51 -3.06 -8.09
C ASN A 237 -6.36 -3.76 -7.35
N GLU A 238 -6.26 -5.08 -7.50
CA GLU A 238 -5.18 -5.91 -6.93
C GLU A 238 -4.09 -6.23 -7.98
N GLN A 239 -3.84 -5.30 -8.89
CA GLN A 239 -2.87 -5.47 -9.98
C GLN A 239 -1.60 -4.65 -9.80
N GLY A 240 -1.56 -3.78 -8.79
CA GLY A 240 -0.45 -2.85 -8.59
C GLY A 240 -0.45 -1.68 -9.57
N LEU A 241 -1.58 -1.37 -10.20
CA LEU A 241 -1.70 -0.35 -11.24
C LEU A 241 -2.42 0.89 -10.69
N VAL A 242 -1.69 1.98 -10.59
CA VAL A 242 -2.20 3.29 -10.17
C VAL A 242 -2.26 4.23 -11.37
N ASP A 243 -3.31 5.02 -11.45
CA ASP A 243 -3.50 6.01 -12.51
C ASP A 243 -2.29 6.97 -12.58
N PRO A 244 -1.75 7.26 -13.77
CA PRO A 244 -0.59 8.14 -13.93
C PRO A 244 -0.82 9.56 -13.40
N ASP A 245 -2.06 10.00 -13.29
CA ASP A 245 -2.45 11.30 -12.76
C ASP A 245 -3.13 11.21 -11.37
N SER A 246 -2.93 10.10 -10.65
CA SER A 246 -3.50 9.87 -9.32
C SER A 246 -3.16 10.98 -8.32
N ARG A 247 -4.06 11.19 -7.36
CA ARG A 247 -3.95 12.18 -6.29
C ARG A 247 -4.15 11.54 -4.92
N SER A 248 -3.53 12.11 -3.89
CA SER A 248 -3.81 11.75 -2.50
C SER A 248 -5.12 12.35 -1.99
N THR A 249 -5.68 13.35 -2.66
CA THR A 249 -6.96 13.95 -2.28
C THR A 249 -8.13 13.18 -2.89
N ILE A 250 -9.19 12.97 -2.11
CA ILE A 250 -10.41 12.26 -2.53
C ILE A 250 -11.63 12.82 -1.80
N GLY A 251 -12.84 12.58 -2.36
CA GLY A 251 -14.10 12.91 -1.73
C GLY A 251 -14.49 11.94 -0.63
N HIS A 252 -15.58 12.26 0.07
CA HIS A 252 -16.13 11.44 1.13
C HIS A 252 -16.52 10.02 0.66
N TYR A 253 -16.20 9.01 1.48
CA TYR A 253 -16.66 7.63 1.29
C TYR A 253 -18.00 7.42 1.99
N ASP A 254 -19.07 7.24 1.21
CA ASP A 254 -20.45 7.06 1.72
C ASP A 254 -20.77 5.62 2.19
N GLY A 255 -19.75 4.74 2.24
CA GLY A 255 -19.91 3.32 2.59
C GLY A 255 -20.35 2.42 1.44
N VAL A 256 -20.47 2.96 0.21
CA VAL A 256 -20.87 2.22 -0.98
C VAL A 256 -19.72 2.10 -1.96
N TRP A 257 -19.09 0.93 -2.03
CA TRP A 257 -17.93 0.69 -2.89
C TRP A 257 -18.18 1.02 -4.37
N ASP A 258 -19.34 0.72 -4.89
CA ASP A 258 -19.70 1.00 -6.30
C ASP A 258 -19.67 2.49 -6.64
N HIS A 259 -19.90 3.38 -5.68
CA HIS A 259 -19.77 4.82 -5.88
C HIS A 259 -18.31 5.28 -5.83
N TYR A 260 -17.51 4.64 -4.98
CA TYR A 260 -16.14 5.03 -4.68
C TYR A 260 -15.09 4.45 -5.64
N LYS A 261 -15.27 3.21 -6.11
CA LYS A 261 -14.27 2.47 -6.92
C LYS A 261 -13.76 3.22 -8.15
N HIS A 262 -14.61 4.07 -8.75
CA HIS A 262 -14.24 4.83 -9.94
C HIS A 262 -13.28 5.99 -9.66
N VAL A 263 -13.26 6.48 -8.43
CA VAL A 263 -12.39 7.59 -7.99
C VAL A 263 -11.23 7.11 -7.13
N ALA A 264 -11.31 5.90 -6.57
CA ALA A 264 -10.29 5.35 -5.67
C ALA A 264 -8.89 5.36 -6.29
N ASN A 265 -8.77 5.06 -7.59
CA ASN A 265 -7.48 5.03 -8.31
C ASN A 265 -7.00 6.43 -8.73
N VAL A 266 -7.91 7.34 -9.06
CA VAL A 266 -7.55 8.66 -9.59
C VAL A 266 -7.48 9.73 -8.50
N GLY A 267 -8.39 9.68 -7.52
CA GLY A 267 -8.60 10.77 -6.56
C GLY A 267 -9.40 11.93 -7.16
N ALA A 268 -9.45 13.07 -6.47
CA ALA A 268 -10.21 14.25 -6.89
C ALA A 268 -9.47 15.55 -6.58
N VAL A 269 -9.54 16.51 -7.50
CA VAL A 269 -8.94 17.86 -7.33
C VAL A 269 -9.60 18.62 -6.18
N ASP A 270 -10.91 18.48 -6.06
CA ASP A 270 -11.77 19.08 -5.04
C ASP A 270 -12.04 18.13 -3.86
N GLY A 271 -11.22 17.08 -3.71
CA GLY A 271 -11.30 16.14 -2.61
C GLY A 271 -11.18 16.82 -1.25
N THR A 272 -11.95 16.33 -0.28
CA THR A 272 -12.04 16.89 1.07
C THR A 272 -11.14 16.19 2.08
N THR A 273 -10.58 15.03 1.71
CA THR A 273 -9.74 14.20 2.57
C THR A 273 -8.38 13.98 1.92
N PHE A 274 -7.30 14.05 2.70
CA PHE A 274 -5.96 13.63 2.28
C PHE A 274 -5.78 12.14 2.57
N HIS A 275 -5.90 11.31 1.56
CA HIS A 275 -6.00 9.87 1.67
C HIS A 275 -5.20 9.20 0.53
N PRO A 276 -3.86 9.13 0.65
CA PRO A 276 -2.99 8.56 -0.38
C PRO A 276 -3.29 7.09 -0.64
N ILE A 277 -2.93 6.67 -1.84
CA ILE A 277 -3.12 5.29 -2.28
C ILE A 277 -2.05 4.39 -1.66
N GLU A 278 -2.47 3.22 -1.18
CA GLU A 278 -1.64 2.04 -1.08
C GLU A 278 -2.07 1.05 -2.16
N SER A 279 -1.10 0.66 -3.00
CA SER A 279 -1.32 -0.20 -4.14
C SER A 279 -0.86 -1.61 -3.83
N ASP A 280 -1.79 -2.48 -3.51
CA ASP A 280 -1.55 -3.85 -3.10
C ASP A 280 -1.78 -4.84 -4.25
N PHE A 281 -0.93 -5.85 -4.31
CA PHE A 281 -1.02 -6.94 -5.27
C PHE A 281 -0.21 -8.15 -4.78
N PRO A 282 -0.64 -9.38 -5.08
CA PRO A 282 0.09 -10.58 -4.69
C PRO A 282 1.36 -10.78 -5.54
N LEU A 283 2.43 -11.30 -4.94
CA LEU A 283 3.66 -11.69 -5.63
C LEU A 283 3.43 -12.85 -6.62
N ARG A 284 2.44 -13.70 -6.34
CA ARG A 284 1.96 -14.82 -7.18
C ARG A 284 0.58 -14.47 -7.75
N LYS A 285 -0.26 -15.43 -8.06
CA LYS A 285 -1.65 -15.21 -8.51
C LYS A 285 -2.58 -14.95 -7.32
N GLY A 286 -2.45 -15.76 -6.25
CA GLY A 286 -3.22 -15.65 -5.02
C GLY A 286 -2.46 -14.92 -3.92
N TRP A 287 -3.19 -14.52 -2.86
CA TRP A 287 -2.64 -13.90 -1.65
C TRP A 287 -2.00 -14.94 -0.74
N PHE A 288 -2.62 -16.11 -0.59
CA PHE A 288 -2.05 -17.26 0.10
C PHE A 288 -1.22 -18.13 -0.83
N TYR A 289 -0.37 -18.97 -0.26
CA TYR A 289 0.40 -19.95 -1.01
C TYR A 289 -0.50 -21.09 -1.51
N HIS A 290 -0.41 -21.37 -2.82
CA HIS A 290 -1.01 -22.53 -3.47
C HIS A 290 0.07 -23.34 -4.18
N GLU A 291 0.08 -24.67 -3.98
CA GLU A 291 1.05 -25.55 -4.65
C GLU A 291 0.91 -25.49 -6.18
N SER A 292 -0.31 -25.30 -6.67
CA SER A 292 -0.61 -25.13 -8.10
C SER A 292 -0.03 -23.87 -8.74
N GLU A 293 0.39 -22.90 -7.91
CA GLU A 293 0.98 -21.62 -8.33
C GLU A 293 2.51 -21.61 -8.28
N ARG A 294 3.13 -22.76 -8.01
CA ARG A 294 4.58 -22.87 -8.04
C ARG A 294 5.11 -22.52 -9.45
N GLY A 295 6.12 -21.65 -9.52
CA GLY A 295 6.65 -21.14 -10.78
C GLY A 295 5.81 -20.02 -11.43
N THR A 296 4.80 -19.45 -10.74
CA THR A 296 4.03 -18.30 -11.23
C THR A 296 4.42 -16.98 -10.55
N THR A 297 5.52 -16.96 -9.82
CA THR A 297 6.07 -15.75 -9.19
C THR A 297 6.30 -14.67 -10.25
N ARG A 298 5.85 -13.46 -9.99
CA ARG A 298 6.05 -12.30 -10.88
C ARG A 298 7.53 -12.02 -11.05
N SER A 299 7.98 -11.81 -12.29
CA SER A 299 9.42 -11.58 -12.58
C SER A 299 9.93 -10.28 -11.97
N ALA A 300 11.23 -10.19 -11.70
CA ALA A 300 11.89 -8.98 -11.23
C ALA A 300 11.63 -7.76 -12.12
N ALA A 301 11.61 -7.95 -13.44
CA ALA A 301 11.31 -6.89 -14.41
C ALA A 301 9.86 -6.39 -14.27
N TYR A 302 8.91 -7.32 -14.11
CA TYR A 302 7.51 -6.94 -13.93
C TYR A 302 7.27 -6.23 -12.59
N LEU A 303 7.89 -6.70 -11.50
CA LEU A 303 7.85 -6.00 -10.20
C LEU A 303 8.42 -4.58 -10.30
N THR A 304 9.50 -4.40 -11.10
CA THR A 304 10.07 -3.06 -11.34
C THR A 304 9.12 -2.18 -12.15
N LYS A 305 8.40 -2.73 -13.11
CA LYS A 305 7.33 -2.01 -13.83
C LYS A 305 6.19 -1.62 -12.89
N LEU A 306 5.77 -2.51 -11.98
CA LEU A 306 4.76 -2.20 -10.98
C LEU A 306 5.22 -1.11 -10.01
N TYR A 307 6.51 -1.07 -9.65
CA TYR A 307 7.08 0.05 -8.89
C TYR A 307 6.93 1.39 -9.63
N LEU A 308 7.18 1.43 -10.93
CA LEU A 308 6.99 2.64 -11.74
C LEU A 308 5.51 3.03 -11.86
N SER A 309 4.58 2.06 -11.88
CA SER A 309 3.14 2.31 -11.97
C SER A 309 2.45 2.54 -10.63
N SER A 310 3.11 2.27 -9.51
CA SER A 310 2.61 2.52 -8.16
C SER A 310 3.34 3.68 -7.49
N VAL A 311 4.55 3.49 -6.99
CA VAL A 311 5.37 4.55 -6.37
C VAL A 311 5.66 5.69 -7.35
N GLY A 312 5.90 5.36 -8.62
CA GLY A 312 6.06 6.36 -9.70
C GLY A 312 4.77 7.12 -10.04
N ASN A 313 3.63 6.74 -9.45
CA ASN A 313 2.34 7.42 -9.55
C ASN A 313 1.82 7.85 -8.16
N ALA A 314 2.74 8.25 -7.27
CA ALA A 314 2.49 8.85 -5.96
C ALA A 314 1.74 7.94 -4.96
N SER A 315 1.97 6.62 -5.00
CA SER A 315 1.41 5.67 -4.05
C SER A 315 2.47 4.93 -3.23
N THR A 316 2.07 4.23 -2.18
CA THR A 316 2.87 3.18 -1.53
C THR A 316 2.66 1.87 -2.29
N MET A 317 3.73 1.09 -2.50
CA MET A 317 3.68 -0.24 -3.10
C MET A 317 3.60 -1.28 -1.98
N ASN A 318 2.55 -2.12 -1.98
CA ASN A 318 2.38 -3.20 -1.02
C ASN A 318 2.35 -4.56 -1.75
N ILE A 319 3.33 -5.42 -1.46
CA ILE A 319 3.52 -6.70 -2.14
C ILE A 319 3.00 -7.83 -1.26
N GLY A 320 2.03 -8.61 -1.75
CA GLY A 320 1.53 -9.83 -1.09
C GLY A 320 2.60 -10.91 -1.04
N ILE A 321 2.96 -11.34 0.15
CA ILE A 321 3.99 -12.33 0.46
C ILE A 321 3.31 -13.59 0.99
N ALA A 322 3.52 -14.73 0.36
CA ALA A 322 2.83 -15.99 0.64
C ALA A 322 3.81 -17.11 1.05
N PRO A 323 4.20 -17.23 2.33
CA PRO A 323 4.99 -18.35 2.79
C PRO A 323 4.28 -19.70 2.57
N ASN A 324 5.03 -20.72 2.21
CA ASN A 324 4.53 -22.06 1.92
C ASN A 324 4.14 -22.85 3.20
N LYS A 325 3.71 -24.10 3.04
CA LYS A 325 3.30 -24.97 4.15
C LYS A 325 4.44 -25.31 5.13
N ASP A 326 5.70 -25.24 4.70
CA ASP A 326 6.86 -25.37 5.59
C ASP A 326 7.07 -24.12 6.47
N GLY A 327 6.42 -23.00 6.13
CA GLY A 327 6.60 -21.70 6.78
C GLY A 327 7.84 -20.94 6.29
N LEU A 328 8.12 -21.05 4.98
CA LEU A 328 9.26 -20.44 4.29
C LEU A 328 8.79 -19.78 2.99
N LEU A 329 9.50 -18.79 2.50
CA LEU A 329 9.39 -18.34 1.11
C LEU A 329 10.10 -19.31 0.18
N ASP A 330 9.48 -19.62 -0.95
CA ASP A 330 10.11 -20.43 -2.00
C ASP A 330 11.30 -19.67 -2.64
N ALA A 331 12.26 -20.43 -3.18
CA ALA A 331 13.46 -19.85 -3.79
C ALA A 331 13.15 -18.88 -4.94
N ASP A 332 12.08 -19.13 -5.71
CA ASP A 332 11.64 -18.25 -6.80
C ASP A 332 11.15 -16.90 -6.29
N ASP A 333 10.44 -16.86 -5.16
CA ASP A 333 9.99 -15.62 -4.52
C ASP A 333 11.19 -14.81 -4.01
N VAL A 334 12.12 -15.48 -3.33
CA VAL A 334 13.36 -14.85 -2.83
C VAL A 334 14.17 -14.25 -3.98
N LYS A 335 14.29 -14.98 -5.09
CA LYS A 335 15.03 -14.55 -6.28
C LYS A 335 14.33 -13.38 -6.98
N ALA A 336 13.01 -13.43 -7.14
CA ALA A 336 12.24 -12.36 -7.75
C ALA A 336 12.34 -11.05 -6.93
N LEU A 337 12.23 -11.13 -5.61
CA LEU A 337 12.36 -9.97 -4.72
C LEU A 337 13.76 -9.35 -4.77
N SER A 338 14.82 -10.16 -4.66
CA SER A 338 16.19 -9.66 -4.75
C SER A 338 16.52 -9.08 -6.12
N GLY A 339 16.04 -9.73 -7.19
CA GLY A 339 16.16 -9.24 -8.56
C GLY A 339 15.40 -7.93 -8.77
N PHE A 340 14.21 -7.78 -8.21
CA PHE A 340 13.46 -6.53 -8.23
C PHE A 340 14.27 -5.37 -7.64
N LYS A 341 14.85 -5.56 -6.46
CA LYS A 341 15.71 -4.54 -5.87
C LYS A 341 16.88 -4.18 -6.78
N THR A 342 17.53 -5.18 -7.38
CA THR A 342 18.65 -4.99 -8.30
C THR A 342 18.26 -4.12 -9.50
N LEU A 343 17.16 -4.44 -10.20
CA LEU A 343 16.72 -3.69 -11.38
C LEU A 343 16.22 -2.30 -11.01
N LYS A 344 15.49 -2.18 -9.91
CA LYS A 344 15.02 -0.89 -9.40
C LYS A 344 16.22 0.02 -9.07
N ASP A 345 17.19 -0.47 -8.33
CA ASP A 345 18.36 0.31 -7.94
C ASP A 345 19.19 0.72 -9.19
N ALA A 346 19.30 -0.16 -10.21
CA ALA A 346 19.99 0.14 -11.45
C ALA A 346 19.31 1.27 -12.27
N LEU A 347 17.97 1.40 -12.21
CA LEU A 347 17.26 2.52 -12.86
C LEU A 347 17.69 3.88 -12.30
N PHE A 348 18.06 3.96 -11.04
CA PHE A 348 18.41 5.18 -10.31
C PHE A 348 19.90 5.28 -9.92
N ALA A 349 20.74 4.40 -10.46
CA ALA A 349 22.17 4.34 -10.10
C ALA A 349 22.97 5.57 -10.53
N HIS A 350 22.59 6.20 -11.65
CA HIS A 350 23.34 7.30 -12.24
C HIS A 350 22.52 8.58 -12.30
N GLU A 351 22.52 9.35 -11.19
CA GLU A 351 21.98 10.70 -11.18
C GLU A 351 22.86 11.61 -12.05
N VAL A 352 22.22 12.38 -12.93
CA VAL A 352 22.89 13.24 -13.90
C VAL A 352 22.45 14.69 -13.74
N LYS A 353 23.29 15.62 -14.22
CA LYS A 353 22.99 17.06 -14.25
C LYS A 353 22.34 17.47 -15.56
N GLN A 354 21.73 18.64 -15.57
CA GLN A 354 21.29 19.28 -16.79
C GLN A 354 22.47 19.44 -17.76
N GLY A 355 22.25 19.14 -19.03
CA GLY A 355 23.27 19.06 -20.04
C GLY A 355 23.79 17.65 -20.35
N GLU A 356 23.54 16.69 -19.44
CA GLU A 356 23.87 15.28 -19.64
C GLU A 356 22.64 14.50 -20.14
N PRO A 357 22.82 13.41 -20.91
CA PRO A 357 21.70 12.56 -21.33
C PRO A 357 21.01 11.90 -20.15
N PHE A 358 19.68 11.94 -20.13
CA PHE A 358 18.82 11.29 -19.12
C PHE A 358 17.64 10.58 -19.79
N ASN A 359 17.09 9.58 -19.12
CA ASN A 359 15.87 8.88 -19.53
C ASN A 359 14.93 8.53 -18.36
N VAL A 360 15.28 8.93 -17.14
CA VAL A 360 14.37 8.83 -15.97
C VAL A 360 14.27 10.20 -15.32
N VAL A 361 13.05 10.67 -15.11
CA VAL A 361 12.72 11.92 -14.43
C VAL A 361 11.92 11.58 -13.18
N VAL A 362 12.42 12.00 -12.02
CA VAL A 362 11.72 11.87 -10.73
C VAL A 362 11.33 13.26 -10.26
N MET A 363 10.04 13.52 -10.11
CA MET A 363 9.49 14.78 -9.62
C MET A 363 8.86 14.57 -8.25
N ARG A 364 8.91 15.58 -7.39
CA ARG A 364 8.25 15.60 -6.08
C ARG A 364 7.67 16.98 -5.83
N GLU A 365 6.50 17.01 -5.22
CA GLU A 365 5.84 18.21 -4.72
C GLU A 365 6.03 18.31 -3.21
N ASP A 366 6.19 19.51 -2.70
CA ASP A 366 6.07 19.78 -1.27
C ASP A 366 4.59 19.80 -0.87
N ILE A 367 4.14 18.71 -0.25
CA ILE A 367 2.74 18.50 0.15
C ILE A 367 2.41 19.05 1.54
N SER A 368 3.27 19.85 2.16
CA SER A 368 3.04 20.42 3.51
C SER A 368 1.78 21.27 3.61
N LYS A 369 1.27 21.74 2.46
CA LYS A 369 -0.01 22.46 2.31
C LYS A 369 -1.04 21.66 1.48
N GLY A 370 -0.90 20.32 1.46
CA GLY A 370 -1.67 19.43 0.59
C GLY A 370 -1.10 19.40 -0.83
N GLU A 371 -1.63 18.51 -1.67
CA GLU A 371 -1.27 18.46 -3.09
C GLU A 371 -1.85 19.66 -3.83
N GLN A 372 -1.01 20.48 -4.43
CA GLN A 372 -1.41 21.73 -5.08
C GLN A 372 -1.38 21.64 -6.60
N VAL A 373 -0.47 20.86 -7.19
CA VAL A 373 -0.29 20.80 -8.65
C VAL A 373 -1.48 20.14 -9.34
N ASP A 374 -2.12 20.87 -10.26
CA ASP A 374 -3.25 20.40 -11.05
C ASP A 374 -2.94 20.15 -12.53
N GLU A 375 -1.88 20.80 -13.05
CA GLU A 375 -1.40 20.61 -14.40
C GLU A 375 0.06 21.03 -14.48
N TRP A 376 0.88 20.19 -15.12
CA TRP A 376 2.31 20.43 -15.26
C TRP A 376 2.87 19.97 -16.60
N GLU A 377 3.98 20.57 -16.99
CA GLU A 377 4.86 20.14 -18.08
C GLU A 377 6.27 19.96 -17.56
N PHE A 378 6.99 18.93 -18.04
CA PHE A 378 8.43 18.87 -17.94
C PHE A 378 9.02 19.37 -19.25
N VAL A 379 9.75 20.48 -19.17
CA VAL A 379 10.27 21.22 -20.32
C VAL A 379 11.77 20.98 -20.42
N ALA A 380 12.23 20.59 -21.60
CA ALA A 380 13.63 20.39 -21.95
C ALA A 380 13.98 21.31 -23.13
N ASP A 381 14.95 22.21 -22.97
CA ASP A 381 15.36 23.24 -23.95
C ASP A 381 14.17 24.01 -24.55
N GLY A 382 13.23 24.42 -23.69
CA GLY A 382 12.04 25.18 -24.06
C GLY A 382 10.91 24.37 -24.70
N LYS A 383 11.05 23.04 -24.85
CA LYS A 383 10.02 22.13 -25.40
C LYS A 383 9.47 21.23 -24.32
N ALA A 384 8.14 21.18 -24.16
CA ALA A 384 7.49 20.22 -23.29
C ALA A 384 7.66 18.79 -23.83
N ILE A 385 8.29 17.91 -23.04
CA ILE A 385 8.52 16.49 -23.39
C ILE A 385 7.67 15.53 -22.56
N LEU A 386 7.19 15.96 -21.39
CA LEU A 386 6.23 15.21 -20.55
C LEU A 386 5.15 16.16 -20.05
N ARG A 387 3.98 15.59 -19.75
CA ARG A 387 2.82 16.32 -19.22
C ARG A 387 2.07 15.44 -18.23
N GLY A 388 1.29 16.07 -17.33
CA GLY A 388 0.37 15.39 -16.42
C GLY A 388 -0.44 16.36 -15.58
N LYS A 389 -1.32 15.81 -14.73
CA LYS A 389 -2.24 16.59 -13.90
C LYS A 389 -1.80 16.72 -12.46
N SER A 390 -1.06 15.76 -11.92
CA SER A 390 -0.65 15.75 -10.52
C SER A 390 0.82 15.36 -10.41
N ILE A 391 1.52 15.90 -9.42
CA ILE A 391 2.86 15.45 -9.05
C ILE A 391 2.79 14.67 -7.74
N GLY A 392 2.29 15.28 -6.67
CA GLY A 392 2.13 14.65 -5.38
C GLY A 392 3.46 14.18 -4.76
N LEU A 393 3.40 13.12 -3.98
CA LEU A 393 4.52 12.58 -3.22
C LEU A 393 5.75 12.24 -4.09
N LYS A 394 5.52 11.60 -5.24
CA LYS A 394 6.57 11.17 -6.15
C LYS A 394 5.99 10.82 -7.52
N ARG A 395 6.55 11.42 -8.56
CA ARG A 395 6.15 11.13 -9.92
C ARG A 395 7.39 10.71 -10.71
N ILE A 396 7.39 9.45 -11.20
CA ILE A 396 8.49 8.91 -12.01
C ILE A 396 8.02 8.80 -13.46
N ARG A 397 8.81 9.31 -14.38
CA ARG A 397 8.58 9.15 -15.82
C ARG A 397 9.83 8.62 -16.48
N VAL A 398 9.66 7.60 -17.31
CA VAL A 398 10.75 6.91 -18.00
C VAL A 398 10.59 7.13 -19.50
N LEU A 399 11.65 7.57 -20.16
CA LEU A 399 11.74 7.76 -21.59
C LEU A 399 12.45 6.55 -22.21
N GLU A 400 11.90 5.96 -23.26
CA GLU A 400 12.54 4.84 -23.98
C GLU A 400 13.87 5.27 -24.62
N THR A 401 13.92 6.51 -25.09
CA THR A 401 15.12 7.10 -25.68
C THR A 401 15.66 8.20 -24.77
N PRO A 402 16.96 8.18 -24.42
CA PRO A 402 17.57 9.25 -23.65
C PRO A 402 17.41 10.62 -24.31
N CYS A 403 17.04 11.62 -23.51
CA CYS A 403 16.97 13.01 -23.88
C CYS A 403 18.24 13.73 -23.39
N ALA A 404 18.85 14.57 -24.24
CA ALA A 404 19.92 15.47 -23.82
C ALA A 404 19.42 16.91 -23.95
N ALA A 405 19.40 17.64 -22.85
CA ALA A 405 18.92 19.01 -22.81
C ALA A 405 19.81 19.87 -21.90
N LYS A 406 20.16 21.07 -22.36
CA LYS A 406 20.98 22.04 -21.59
C LYS A 406 20.20 22.64 -20.42
N SER A 407 18.90 22.78 -20.57
CA SER A 407 18.00 23.29 -19.53
C SER A 407 16.80 22.37 -19.36
N CYS A 408 16.46 22.10 -18.09
CA CYS A 408 15.26 21.35 -17.73
C CYS A 408 14.51 22.11 -16.63
N GLU A 409 13.19 22.12 -16.68
CA GLU A 409 12.33 22.68 -15.65
C GLU A 409 11.01 21.91 -15.54
N VAL A 410 10.42 21.92 -14.35
CA VAL A 410 8.99 21.56 -14.16
C VAL A 410 8.21 22.85 -14.19
N LYS A 411 7.39 23.03 -15.22
CA LYS A 411 6.49 24.16 -15.37
C LYS A 411 5.12 23.78 -14.85
N VAL A 412 4.71 24.37 -13.74
CA VAL A 412 3.35 24.21 -13.22
C VAL A 412 2.45 25.17 -13.97
N LEU A 413 1.42 24.63 -14.63
CA LEU A 413 0.49 25.39 -15.45
C LEU A 413 -0.76 25.77 -14.65
N LYS A 414 -1.14 24.93 -13.67
CA LYS A 414 -2.28 25.16 -12.79
C LYS A 414 -2.01 24.55 -11.42
N ASP A 415 -2.38 25.27 -10.37
CA ASP A 415 -2.28 24.81 -8.97
C ASP A 415 -3.42 25.34 -8.11
N GLY A 416 -3.50 24.85 -6.85
CA GLY A 416 -4.50 25.25 -5.86
C GLY A 416 -4.24 26.60 -5.18
N GLY A 417 -3.21 27.35 -5.59
CA GLY A 417 -2.93 28.71 -5.10
C GLY A 417 -2.02 28.80 -3.86
N THR A 418 -1.60 27.67 -3.26
CA THR A 418 -0.70 27.64 -2.10
C THR A 418 0.51 26.72 -2.30
N LEU A 419 0.94 26.51 -3.54
CA LEU A 419 2.08 25.67 -3.91
C LEU A 419 3.35 26.14 -3.18
N GLN A 420 4.01 25.21 -2.48
CA GLN A 420 5.25 25.48 -1.74
C GLN A 420 6.49 25.24 -2.61
N GLY A 421 6.46 24.26 -3.49
CA GLY A 421 7.52 23.98 -4.43
C GLY A 421 7.42 22.63 -5.10
N VAL A 422 8.12 22.53 -6.23
CA VAL A 422 8.31 21.28 -6.97
C VAL A 422 9.82 21.09 -7.21
N SER A 423 10.29 19.89 -6.99
CA SER A 423 11.67 19.49 -7.27
C SER A 423 11.72 18.36 -8.28
N PHE A 424 12.85 18.21 -8.96
CA PHE A 424 13.07 17.05 -9.82
C PHE A 424 14.53 16.57 -9.77
N ARG A 425 14.73 15.31 -10.13
CA ARG A 425 16.04 14.69 -10.38
C ARG A 425 16.02 13.94 -11.69
N LEU A 426 17.18 13.88 -12.33
CA LEU A 426 17.39 13.22 -13.61
C LEU A 426 18.32 12.03 -13.43
N TYR A 427 17.98 10.90 -14.06
CA TYR A 427 18.84 9.73 -14.04
C TYR A 427 19.04 9.20 -15.45
N ARG A 428 20.20 8.57 -15.66
CA ARG A 428 20.53 7.85 -16.89
C ARG A 428 20.57 6.36 -16.59
N ALA A 429 19.49 5.66 -16.94
CA ALA A 429 19.43 4.21 -16.90
C ALA A 429 19.92 3.59 -18.22
N ASP A 430 20.37 2.33 -18.16
CA ASP A 430 20.70 1.55 -19.35
C ASP A 430 19.44 1.41 -20.23
N PRO A 431 19.48 1.76 -21.53
CA PRO A 431 18.33 1.63 -22.43
C PRO A 431 17.81 0.18 -22.59
N GLU A 432 18.67 -0.83 -22.42
CA GLU A 432 18.21 -2.24 -22.43
C GLU A 432 17.42 -2.57 -21.17
N LEU A 433 17.86 -2.07 -20.00
CA LEU A 433 17.09 -2.19 -18.75
C LEU A 433 15.73 -1.50 -18.88
N VAL A 434 15.69 -0.29 -19.42
CA VAL A 434 14.43 0.45 -19.64
C VAL A 434 13.49 -0.36 -20.52
N ARG A 435 13.95 -0.88 -21.66
CA ARG A 435 13.13 -1.71 -22.55
C ARG A 435 12.65 -2.98 -21.87
N LEU A 436 13.53 -3.69 -21.12
CA LEU A 436 13.16 -4.88 -20.35
C LEU A 436 12.01 -4.59 -19.38
N VAL A 437 12.14 -3.53 -18.60
CA VAL A 437 11.13 -3.17 -17.57
C VAL A 437 9.82 -2.73 -18.22
N LEU A 438 9.85 -1.86 -19.23
CA LEU A 438 8.61 -1.35 -19.85
C LEU A 438 7.85 -2.42 -20.64
N SER A 439 8.55 -3.38 -21.26
CA SER A 439 7.93 -4.48 -22.01
C SER A 439 7.47 -5.66 -21.13
N ALA A 440 7.87 -5.72 -19.84
CA ALA A 440 7.51 -6.83 -18.97
C ALA A 440 5.98 -6.96 -18.77
N THR A 441 5.50 -8.20 -18.72
CA THR A 441 4.09 -8.58 -18.49
C THR A 441 3.97 -9.54 -17.31
N THR A 442 2.75 -9.87 -16.91
CA THR A 442 2.48 -10.88 -15.86
C THR A 442 3.00 -12.27 -16.21
N GLU A 443 3.06 -12.60 -17.51
CA GLU A 443 3.60 -13.86 -18.01
C GLU A 443 5.10 -13.80 -18.29
N SER A 444 5.77 -12.65 -18.04
CA SER A 444 7.23 -12.56 -18.19
C SER A 444 7.88 -13.57 -17.25
N GLY A 445 8.73 -14.43 -17.83
CA GLY A 445 9.48 -15.43 -17.08
C GLY A 445 10.52 -14.81 -16.15
N GLU A 446 11.32 -15.68 -15.54
CA GLU A 446 12.40 -15.26 -14.65
C GLU A 446 13.36 -14.27 -15.33
N THR A 447 13.79 -13.23 -14.60
CA THR A 447 14.68 -12.19 -15.11
C THR A 447 16.11 -12.48 -14.68
N ASP A 448 17.04 -12.58 -15.62
CA ASP A 448 18.49 -12.55 -15.33
C ASP A 448 18.89 -11.12 -14.94
N THR A 449 19.23 -10.93 -13.68
CA THR A 449 19.60 -9.63 -13.11
C THR A 449 21.11 -9.41 -12.99
N ALA A 450 21.93 -10.42 -13.31
CA ALA A 450 23.38 -10.37 -13.11
C ALA A 450 24.04 -9.18 -13.83
N LYS A 451 23.53 -8.82 -15.02
CA LYS A 451 24.03 -7.70 -15.81
C LYS A 451 23.93 -6.34 -15.10
N TRP A 452 22.98 -6.18 -14.18
CA TRP A 452 22.73 -4.90 -13.49
C TRP A 452 23.09 -4.93 -12.01
N MET A 453 23.72 -6.00 -11.53
CA MET A 453 24.19 -6.07 -10.14
C MET A 453 25.30 -5.05 -9.89
N THR A 454 25.24 -4.35 -8.77
CA THR A 454 26.33 -3.52 -8.27
C THR A 454 27.47 -4.38 -7.72
N ALA A 455 28.66 -3.79 -7.53
CA ALA A 455 29.79 -4.50 -6.93
C ALA A 455 29.50 -5.02 -5.50
N GLU A 456 28.59 -4.39 -4.75
CA GLU A 456 28.13 -4.85 -3.43
C GLU A 456 27.18 -6.03 -3.52
N GLN A 457 26.31 -6.05 -4.54
CA GLN A 457 25.35 -7.13 -4.78
C GLN A 457 26.00 -8.37 -5.40
N SER A 458 27.20 -8.24 -5.99
CA SER A 458 27.96 -9.34 -6.60
C SER A 458 28.83 -10.10 -5.64
N LYS A 459 28.94 -9.65 -4.38
CA LYS A 459 29.64 -10.34 -3.26
C LYS A 459 28.67 -11.14 -2.41
#